data_2e5bbc3c8e01d88cb9312bc5aa86399e
#
_entry.id   2e5bbc3c8e01d88cb9312bc5aa86399e
#
_cell.length_a   1.000
_cell.length_b   1.000
_cell.length_c   1.000
_cell.angle_alpha   90.00
_cell.angle_beta   90.00
_cell.angle_gamma   90.00
#
_symmetry.space_group_name_H-M   'P 1'
#
loop_
_entity.id
_entity.type
_entity.pdbx_description
1 polymer ?
#
loop_
_entity_poly.entity_id
_entity_poly.type
_entity_poly.pdbx_seq_one_letter_code
_entity_poly.pdbx_strand_id
1 'polypeptide(L)'
;MLTIKTKNIYKMKKLSLVAMMAVAALSFQACNNAAKDSKETADSVNAVKDTTTNGSTGIAVDEADAKFATDAANAGMAEVAAGKLASEKAVNAQVKEFGAMMVTDHTKANEELMEIAKKKNITLPTAPDADHQKMAADLAAKSGKDFDKAYVDAMVDGHKKVASMLEDASKNCKDADLMAFATKTLPTVKAHLAKIEAIQSTMK
;
A
#
# COMPACT_ATOMS: atom_id res chain seq x y z
N MET A 1 19.22 43.18 65.98
CA MET A 1 20.21 44.03 65.38
C MET A 1 20.05 43.96 63.87
N LEU A 2 19.63 45.05 63.38
CA LEU A 2 19.58 45.62 62.02
C LEU A 2 19.30 44.73 60.77
N THR A 3 18.14 44.94 60.31
CA THR A 3 17.57 45.00 58.97
C THR A 3 18.45 45.66 57.97
N ILE A 4 18.45 45.16 56.69
CA ILE A 4 18.38 46.03 55.50
C ILE A 4 17.65 45.30 54.36
N LYS A 5 16.50 45.88 53.98
CA LYS A 5 15.76 45.62 52.74
C LYS A 5 16.49 46.34 51.60
N THR A 6 16.65 45.67 50.47
CA THR A 6 16.77 46.39 49.22
C THR A 6 15.85 45.80 48.18
N LYS A 7 14.80 46.55 47.84
CA LYS A 7 13.97 46.39 46.66
C LYS A 7 14.77 46.84 45.45
N ASN A 8 14.88 46.01 44.48
CA ASN A 8 15.37 46.43 43.17
C ASN A 8 14.24 46.26 42.12
N ILE A 9 13.67 47.41 41.78
CA ILE A 9 12.59 47.52 40.79
C ILE A 9 13.23 47.74 39.42
N TYR A 10 13.28 46.67 38.61
CA TYR A 10 13.64 46.84 37.23
C TYR A 10 12.41 47.25 36.40
N LYS A 11 12.39 48.53 36.00
CA LYS A 11 11.52 49.08 34.96
C LYS A 11 11.89 48.41 33.64
N MET A 12 11.05 47.52 33.14
CA MET A 12 11.16 47.03 31.76
C MET A 12 10.54 48.06 30.83
N LYS A 13 11.39 48.75 30.07
CA LYS A 13 11.00 49.60 28.96
C LYS A 13 10.37 48.72 27.88
N LYS A 14 9.13 49.03 27.51
CA LYS A 14 8.44 48.46 26.35
C LYS A 14 9.18 48.94 25.09
N LEU A 15 9.93 48.07 24.45
CA LEU A 15 10.44 48.29 23.10
C LEU A 15 9.50 47.56 22.14
N SER A 16 8.65 48.32 21.48
CA SER A 16 7.80 47.82 20.39
C SER A 16 8.69 47.54 19.18
N LEU A 17 8.98 46.25 18.96
CA LEU A 17 9.59 45.80 17.70
C LEU A 17 8.43 45.43 16.76
N VAL A 18 8.14 46.34 15.82
CA VAL A 18 7.28 46.07 14.66
C VAL A 18 8.10 45.15 13.74
N ALA A 19 7.89 43.81 13.87
CA ALA A 19 8.41 42.87 12.92
C ALA A 19 7.48 42.83 11.68
N MET A 20 7.97 43.44 10.61
CA MET A 20 7.38 43.43 9.28
C MET A 20 7.53 41.98 8.75
N MET A 21 6.46 41.16 8.85
CA MET A 21 6.41 39.89 8.18
C MET A 21 6.25 40.09 6.68
N ALA A 22 7.35 39.96 5.94
CA ALA A 22 7.31 39.74 4.52
C ALA A 22 6.73 38.34 4.26
N VAL A 23 5.44 38.26 3.91
CA VAL A 23 4.84 37.03 3.39
C VAL A 23 5.41 36.82 2.00
N ALA A 24 6.45 35.99 1.89
CA ALA A 24 6.84 35.43 0.61
C ALA A 24 5.73 34.45 0.18
N ALA A 25 4.85 34.92 -0.70
CA ALA A 25 3.93 34.04 -1.42
C ALA A 25 4.77 33.12 -2.30
N LEU A 26 5.10 31.95 -1.80
CA LEU A 26 5.53 30.84 -2.62
C LEU A 26 4.34 30.43 -3.48
N SER A 27 4.27 30.99 -4.68
CA SER A 27 3.43 30.49 -5.74
C SER A 27 3.92 29.08 -6.07
N PHE A 28 3.25 28.07 -5.48
CA PHE A 28 3.33 26.72 -6.00
C PHE A 28 2.76 26.75 -7.41
N GLN A 29 3.66 26.89 -8.37
CA GLN A 29 3.36 26.57 -9.75
C GLN A 29 3.09 25.07 -9.76
N ALA A 30 1.81 24.71 -9.69
CA ALA A 30 1.37 23.35 -9.96
C ALA A 30 1.72 23.09 -11.43
N CYS A 31 2.93 22.54 -11.65
CA CYS A 31 3.21 21.81 -12.86
C CYS A 31 2.19 20.67 -12.87
N ASN A 32 1.28 20.71 -13.84
CA ASN A 32 0.27 19.70 -14.11
C ASN A 32 0.93 18.45 -14.74
N ASN A 33 1.97 17.92 -14.07
CA ASN A 33 2.40 16.56 -14.20
C ASN A 33 1.70 15.84 -13.05
N ALA A 34 0.60 15.15 -13.34
CA ALA A 34 0.07 14.17 -12.42
C ALA A 34 1.26 13.29 -12.03
N ALA A 35 1.67 13.36 -10.74
CA ALA A 35 2.76 12.55 -10.26
C ALA A 35 2.35 11.10 -10.53
N LYS A 36 3.16 10.36 -11.30
CA LYS A 36 2.94 8.93 -11.53
C LYS A 36 2.78 8.27 -10.17
N ASP A 37 1.81 7.39 -10.04
CA ASP A 37 1.68 6.62 -8.83
C ASP A 37 2.88 5.67 -8.64
N SER A 38 2.96 5.05 -7.46
CA SER A 38 4.10 4.22 -7.10
C SER A 38 4.26 3.02 -8.03
N LYS A 39 3.15 2.45 -8.50
CA LYS A 39 3.15 1.31 -9.40
C LYS A 39 3.61 1.71 -10.82
N GLU A 40 3.06 2.78 -11.39
CA GLU A 40 3.49 3.30 -12.69
C GLU A 40 4.97 3.67 -12.69
N THR A 41 5.47 4.20 -11.57
CA THR A 41 6.88 4.51 -11.38
C THR A 41 7.72 3.23 -11.40
N ALA A 42 7.33 2.19 -10.67
CA ALA A 42 8.03 0.92 -10.62
C ALA A 42 8.06 0.24 -12.01
N ASP A 43 6.93 0.19 -12.70
CA ASP A 43 6.82 -0.38 -14.04
C ASP A 43 7.71 0.38 -15.04
N SER A 44 7.72 1.72 -15.00
CA SER A 44 8.57 2.54 -15.84
C SER A 44 10.08 2.31 -15.58
N VAL A 45 10.47 2.15 -14.31
CA VAL A 45 11.87 1.84 -13.93
C VAL A 45 12.26 0.45 -14.42
N ASN A 46 11.40 -0.55 -14.29
CA ASN A 46 11.67 -1.90 -14.76
C ASN A 46 11.80 -1.96 -16.29
N ALA A 47 10.91 -1.29 -17.04
CA ALA A 47 11.00 -1.20 -18.49
C ALA A 47 12.32 -0.59 -18.98
N VAL A 48 12.82 0.46 -18.30
CA VAL A 48 14.14 1.04 -18.63
C VAL A 48 15.28 0.07 -18.34
N LYS A 49 15.21 -0.67 -17.23
CA LYS A 49 16.24 -1.67 -16.88
C LYS A 49 16.27 -2.83 -17.87
N ASP A 50 15.12 -3.26 -18.40
CA ASP A 50 15.06 -4.36 -19.39
C ASP A 50 15.70 -3.97 -20.72
N THR A 51 15.59 -2.72 -21.15
CA THR A 51 16.20 -2.23 -22.41
C THR A 51 17.73 -2.09 -22.34
N THR A 52 18.33 -2.18 -21.17
CA THR A 52 19.79 -2.01 -20.95
C THR A 52 20.54 -3.35 -20.91
N THR A 53 20.18 -4.33 -21.70
CA THR A 53 20.69 -5.72 -21.68
C THR A 53 22.21 -5.88 -21.88
N ASN A 54 23.01 -4.82 -21.92
CA ASN A 54 24.47 -4.85 -22.08
C ASN A 54 25.27 -4.51 -20.84
N GLY A 55 24.68 -4.51 -19.62
CA GLY A 55 25.42 -4.17 -18.39
C GLY A 55 24.79 -4.73 -17.14
N SER A 56 25.56 -4.83 -16.06
CA SER A 56 25.22 -5.38 -14.73
C SER A 56 24.03 -4.72 -14.00
N THR A 57 23.25 -3.85 -14.65
CA THR A 57 22.17 -3.06 -14.06
C THR A 57 20.78 -3.45 -14.54
N GLY A 58 20.66 -4.39 -15.50
CA GLY A 58 19.37 -4.88 -16.00
C GLY A 58 18.57 -5.69 -14.94
N ILE A 59 17.28 -5.88 -15.18
CA ILE A 59 16.51 -6.88 -14.45
C ILE A 59 16.90 -8.28 -14.94
N ALA A 60 16.78 -9.27 -14.07
CA ALA A 60 17.15 -10.66 -14.41
C ALA A 60 15.97 -11.47 -15.00
N VAL A 61 14.83 -10.83 -15.23
CA VAL A 61 13.59 -11.43 -15.74
C VAL A 61 13.03 -10.59 -16.89
N ASP A 62 12.11 -11.15 -17.67
CA ASP A 62 11.47 -10.38 -18.73
C ASP A 62 10.42 -9.39 -18.19
N GLU A 63 9.94 -8.49 -19.08
CA GLU A 63 9.00 -7.42 -18.74
C GLU A 63 7.68 -7.99 -18.19
N ALA A 64 7.18 -9.09 -18.72
CA ALA A 64 5.92 -9.70 -18.26
C ALA A 64 6.05 -10.24 -16.85
N ASP A 65 7.17 -10.89 -16.51
CA ASP A 65 7.46 -11.39 -15.18
C ASP A 65 7.68 -10.25 -14.16
N ALA A 66 8.39 -9.18 -14.59
CA ALA A 66 8.54 -7.99 -13.76
C ALA A 66 7.19 -7.31 -13.49
N LYS A 67 6.33 -7.23 -14.51
CA LYS A 67 4.96 -6.69 -14.37
C LYS A 67 4.11 -7.53 -13.43
N PHE A 68 4.17 -8.86 -13.53
CA PHE A 68 3.50 -9.73 -12.55
C PHE A 68 3.95 -9.40 -11.11
N ALA A 69 5.25 -9.23 -10.89
CA ALA A 69 5.77 -8.91 -9.55
C ALA A 69 5.25 -7.57 -9.04
N THR A 70 5.18 -6.53 -9.89
CA THR A 70 4.63 -5.21 -9.50
C THR A 70 3.13 -5.26 -9.24
N ASP A 71 2.36 -5.98 -10.06
CA ASP A 71 0.92 -6.17 -9.87
C ASP A 71 0.60 -6.94 -8.59
N ALA A 72 1.34 -8.01 -8.30
CA ALA A 72 1.18 -8.82 -7.10
C ALA A 72 1.53 -8.02 -5.83
N ALA A 73 2.62 -7.26 -5.84
CA ALA A 73 3.00 -6.39 -4.73
C ALA A 73 1.95 -5.30 -4.48
N ASN A 74 1.43 -4.67 -5.54
CA ASN A 74 0.39 -3.66 -5.46
C ASN A 74 -0.89 -4.21 -4.81
N ALA A 75 -1.38 -5.35 -5.30
CA ALA A 75 -2.55 -6.01 -4.74
C ALA A 75 -2.34 -6.42 -3.28
N GLY A 76 -1.21 -7.07 -2.98
CA GLY A 76 -0.91 -7.51 -1.62
C GLY A 76 -0.82 -6.36 -0.60
N MET A 77 -0.26 -5.21 -0.98
CA MET A 77 -0.26 -4.02 -0.12
C MET A 77 -1.68 -3.47 0.11
N ALA A 78 -2.51 -3.47 -0.93
CA ALA A 78 -3.90 -3.02 -0.83
C ALA A 78 -4.72 -3.94 0.11
N GLU A 79 -4.51 -5.26 0.03
CA GLU A 79 -5.19 -6.24 0.88
C GLU A 79 -4.76 -6.15 2.34
N VAL A 80 -3.48 -5.87 2.62
CA VAL A 80 -3.01 -5.55 3.97
C VAL A 80 -3.66 -4.27 4.52
N ALA A 81 -3.72 -3.21 3.71
CA ALA A 81 -4.33 -1.94 4.13
C ALA A 81 -5.84 -2.11 4.42
N ALA A 82 -6.58 -2.77 3.52
CA ALA A 82 -8.00 -3.06 3.71
C ALA A 82 -8.25 -4.01 4.90
N GLY A 83 -7.38 -5.01 5.10
CA GLY A 83 -7.44 -5.93 6.24
C GLY A 83 -7.28 -5.23 7.58
N LYS A 84 -6.38 -4.24 7.67
CA LYS A 84 -6.24 -3.40 8.87
C LYS A 84 -7.52 -2.62 9.16
N LEU A 85 -8.11 -1.98 8.13
CA LEU A 85 -9.38 -1.29 8.29
C LEU A 85 -10.49 -2.22 8.78
N ALA A 86 -10.58 -3.44 8.24
CA ALA A 86 -11.59 -4.42 8.68
C ALA A 86 -11.36 -4.87 10.12
N SER A 87 -10.11 -5.11 10.51
CA SER A 87 -9.77 -5.49 11.89
C SER A 87 -10.18 -4.42 12.92
N GLU A 88 -10.16 -3.15 12.53
CA GLU A 88 -10.51 -2.02 13.39
C GLU A 88 -11.99 -1.68 13.34
N LYS A 89 -12.60 -1.60 12.15
CA LYS A 89 -13.91 -0.98 11.90
C LYS A 89 -15.06 -1.97 11.76
N ALA A 90 -14.80 -3.23 11.39
CA ALA A 90 -15.85 -4.20 11.16
C ALA A 90 -16.68 -4.45 12.44
N VAL A 91 -18.00 -4.53 12.26
CA VAL A 91 -18.94 -4.90 13.34
C VAL A 91 -19.31 -6.38 13.28
N ASN A 92 -19.19 -7.00 12.12
CA ASN A 92 -19.33 -8.45 11.96
C ASN A 92 -18.03 -9.14 12.38
N ALA A 93 -18.12 -10.06 13.33
CA ALA A 93 -16.95 -10.77 13.88
C ALA A 93 -16.18 -11.57 12.80
N GLN A 94 -16.90 -12.19 11.84
CA GLN A 94 -16.28 -12.96 10.76
C GLN A 94 -15.51 -12.05 9.79
N VAL A 95 -16.03 -10.83 9.51
CA VAL A 95 -15.36 -9.83 8.70
C VAL A 95 -14.08 -9.33 9.40
N LYS A 96 -14.17 -9.08 10.70
CA LYS A 96 -13.01 -8.68 11.52
C LYS A 96 -11.91 -9.74 11.52
N GLU A 97 -12.27 -11.00 11.73
CA GLU A 97 -11.36 -12.14 11.71
C GLU A 97 -10.72 -12.33 10.33
N PHE A 98 -11.53 -12.21 9.26
CA PHE A 98 -11.03 -12.25 7.89
C PHE A 98 -10.01 -11.13 7.64
N GLY A 99 -10.28 -9.90 8.09
CA GLY A 99 -9.36 -8.78 8.00
C GLY A 99 -8.01 -9.06 8.65
N ALA A 100 -8.00 -9.64 9.86
CA ALA A 100 -6.77 -10.02 10.56
C ALA A 100 -5.98 -11.12 9.80
N MET A 101 -6.68 -12.08 9.20
CA MET A 101 -6.08 -13.11 8.36
C MET A 101 -5.44 -12.48 7.11
N MET A 102 -6.11 -11.53 6.45
CA MET A 102 -5.54 -10.80 5.30
C MET A 102 -4.23 -10.09 5.66
N VAL A 103 -4.19 -9.40 6.81
CA VAL A 103 -2.96 -8.75 7.27
C VAL A 103 -1.83 -9.75 7.44
N THR A 104 -2.09 -10.89 8.06
CA THR A 104 -1.07 -11.91 8.34
C THR A 104 -0.53 -12.53 7.06
N ASP A 105 -1.42 -13.05 6.22
CA ASP A 105 -1.03 -13.88 5.09
C ASP A 105 -0.43 -13.04 3.95
N HIS A 106 -1.02 -11.85 3.68
CA HIS A 106 -0.51 -10.97 2.63
C HIS A 106 0.76 -10.21 3.04
N THR A 107 0.97 -9.93 4.33
CA THR A 107 2.28 -9.41 4.78
C THR A 107 3.38 -10.42 4.51
N LYS A 108 3.17 -11.69 4.85
CA LYS A 108 4.14 -12.76 4.59
C LYS A 108 4.41 -12.97 3.10
N ALA A 109 3.36 -12.94 2.27
CA ALA A 109 3.51 -13.07 0.83
C ALA A 109 4.28 -11.87 0.23
N ASN A 110 3.99 -10.64 0.69
CA ASN A 110 4.69 -9.45 0.25
C ASN A 110 6.18 -9.47 0.61
N GLU A 111 6.53 -9.95 1.81
CA GLU A 111 7.92 -10.11 2.23
C GLU A 111 8.66 -11.11 1.34
N GLU A 112 8.04 -12.25 1.03
CA GLU A 112 8.62 -13.25 0.13
C GLU A 112 8.84 -12.68 -1.29
N LEU A 113 7.84 -12.00 -1.83
CA LEU A 113 7.94 -11.37 -3.14
C LEU A 113 9.02 -10.28 -3.18
N MET A 114 9.16 -9.51 -2.10
CA MET A 114 10.20 -8.49 -1.97
C MET A 114 11.61 -9.10 -2.02
N GLU A 115 11.83 -10.23 -1.37
CA GLU A 115 13.12 -10.94 -1.44
C GLU A 115 13.41 -11.48 -2.85
N ILE A 116 12.41 -12.00 -3.56
CA ILE A 116 12.54 -12.42 -4.96
C ILE A 116 12.88 -11.22 -5.84
N ALA A 117 12.12 -10.13 -5.73
CA ALA A 117 12.33 -8.92 -6.52
C ALA A 117 13.73 -8.32 -6.32
N LYS A 118 14.22 -8.31 -5.07
CA LYS A 118 15.57 -7.87 -4.74
C LYS A 118 16.64 -8.71 -5.44
N LYS A 119 16.52 -10.02 -5.44
CA LYS A 119 17.45 -10.94 -6.12
C LYS A 119 17.46 -10.74 -7.64
N LYS A 120 16.30 -10.37 -8.21
CA LYS A 120 16.09 -10.19 -9.66
C LYS A 120 16.28 -8.75 -10.13
N ASN A 121 16.65 -7.83 -9.23
CA ASN A 121 16.75 -6.39 -9.49
C ASN A 121 15.43 -5.77 -10.00
N ILE A 122 14.29 -6.35 -9.64
CA ILE A 122 12.97 -5.79 -9.93
C ILE A 122 12.65 -4.69 -8.92
N THR A 123 12.22 -3.54 -9.42
CA THR A 123 11.68 -2.46 -8.57
C THR A 123 10.21 -2.74 -8.28
N LEU A 124 9.85 -2.83 -7.01
CA LEU A 124 8.45 -2.95 -6.60
C LEU A 124 7.86 -1.59 -6.23
N PRO A 125 6.53 -1.41 -6.32
CA PRO A 125 5.87 -0.21 -5.80
C PRO A 125 6.06 -0.11 -4.29
N THR A 126 6.12 1.13 -3.79
CA THR A 126 6.29 1.43 -2.35
C THR A 126 4.97 1.75 -1.64
N ALA A 127 3.89 1.88 -2.41
CA ALA A 127 2.53 2.10 -1.92
C ALA A 127 1.54 1.53 -2.94
N PRO A 128 0.29 1.22 -2.53
CA PRO A 128 -0.77 0.88 -3.46
C PRO A 128 -0.99 1.99 -4.50
N ASP A 129 -1.45 1.62 -5.70
CA ASP A 129 -1.80 2.57 -6.75
C ASP A 129 -3.02 3.44 -6.38
N ALA A 130 -3.32 4.43 -7.23
CA ALA A 130 -4.38 5.39 -7.00
C ALA A 130 -5.77 4.74 -6.83
N ASP A 131 -6.04 3.67 -7.59
CA ASP A 131 -7.32 2.96 -7.51
C ASP A 131 -7.48 2.23 -6.17
N HIS A 132 -6.45 1.55 -5.70
CA HIS A 132 -6.46 0.88 -4.40
C HIS A 132 -6.45 1.88 -3.24
N GLN A 133 -5.75 3.01 -3.37
CA GLN A 133 -5.82 4.09 -2.38
C GLN A 133 -7.23 4.68 -2.30
N LYS A 134 -7.88 4.87 -3.44
CA LYS A 134 -9.27 5.32 -3.50
C LYS A 134 -10.21 4.29 -2.86
N MET A 135 -10.07 3.02 -3.17
CA MET A 135 -10.84 1.93 -2.53
C MET A 135 -10.68 1.97 -1.01
N ALA A 136 -9.46 2.10 -0.50
CA ALA A 136 -9.20 2.19 0.93
C ALA A 136 -9.85 3.44 1.56
N ALA A 137 -9.82 4.59 0.90
CA ALA A 137 -10.47 5.82 1.35
C ALA A 137 -12.01 5.67 1.35
N ASP A 138 -12.59 5.09 0.31
CA ASP A 138 -14.03 4.81 0.21
C ASP A 138 -14.50 3.86 1.32
N LEU A 139 -13.71 2.85 1.66
CA LEU A 139 -13.95 1.95 2.79
C LEU A 139 -13.83 2.69 4.13
N ALA A 140 -12.77 3.52 4.30
CA ALA A 140 -12.54 4.27 5.52
C ALA A 140 -13.68 5.25 5.85
N ALA A 141 -14.36 5.78 4.83
CA ALA A 141 -15.51 6.67 4.98
C ALA A 141 -16.79 5.95 5.47
N LYS A 142 -16.83 4.62 5.41
CA LYS A 142 -18.00 3.82 5.83
C LYS A 142 -17.87 3.35 7.27
N SER A 143 -18.99 2.91 7.87
CA SER A 143 -19.03 2.35 9.22
C SER A 143 -20.16 1.30 9.35
N GLY A 144 -20.09 0.51 10.41
CA GLY A 144 -21.12 -0.47 10.73
C GLY A 144 -21.32 -1.48 9.59
N LYS A 145 -22.59 -1.86 9.35
CA LYS A 145 -22.94 -2.84 8.30
C LYS A 145 -22.59 -2.39 6.89
N ASP A 146 -22.59 -1.07 6.62
CA ASP A 146 -22.22 -0.53 5.30
C ASP A 146 -20.73 -0.70 5.02
N PHE A 147 -19.90 -0.58 6.06
CA PHE A 147 -18.48 -0.92 5.97
C PHE A 147 -18.29 -2.41 5.70
N ASP A 148 -18.91 -3.26 6.52
CA ASP A 148 -18.78 -4.72 6.40
C ASP A 148 -19.15 -5.20 5.00
N LYS A 149 -20.29 -4.73 4.48
CA LYS A 149 -20.74 -5.09 3.13
C LYS A 149 -19.76 -4.62 2.06
N ALA A 150 -19.37 -3.37 2.09
CA ALA A 150 -18.45 -2.82 1.09
C ALA A 150 -17.08 -3.50 1.11
N TYR A 151 -16.56 -3.81 2.30
CA TYR A 151 -15.32 -4.56 2.47
C TYR A 151 -15.42 -5.96 1.86
N VAL A 152 -16.47 -6.70 2.20
CA VAL A 152 -16.70 -8.07 1.69
C VAL A 152 -16.80 -8.07 0.17
N ASP A 153 -17.58 -7.16 -0.41
CA ASP A 153 -17.72 -7.03 -1.87
C ASP A 153 -16.36 -6.74 -2.53
N ALA A 154 -15.60 -5.79 -1.98
CA ALA A 154 -14.26 -5.44 -2.48
C ALA A 154 -13.28 -6.62 -2.38
N MET A 155 -13.32 -7.39 -1.29
CA MET A 155 -12.44 -8.56 -1.13
C MET A 155 -12.81 -9.70 -2.07
N VAL A 156 -14.09 -9.94 -2.33
CA VAL A 156 -14.53 -10.95 -3.32
C VAL A 156 -14.00 -10.58 -4.71
N ASP A 157 -14.19 -9.34 -5.14
CA ASP A 157 -13.76 -8.88 -6.47
C ASP A 157 -12.22 -8.86 -6.59
N GLY A 158 -11.52 -8.38 -5.56
CA GLY A 158 -10.06 -8.37 -5.51
C GLY A 158 -9.47 -9.77 -5.60
N HIS A 159 -9.95 -10.70 -4.75
CA HIS A 159 -9.43 -12.07 -4.72
C HIS A 159 -9.70 -12.85 -6.02
N LYS A 160 -10.80 -12.59 -6.73
CA LYS A 160 -11.04 -13.16 -8.07
C LYS A 160 -9.96 -12.72 -9.05
N LYS A 161 -9.62 -11.43 -9.07
CA LYS A 161 -8.58 -10.87 -9.95
C LYS A 161 -7.20 -11.43 -9.58
N VAL A 162 -6.85 -11.44 -8.30
CA VAL A 162 -5.55 -11.96 -7.82
C VAL A 162 -5.43 -13.46 -8.09
N ALA A 163 -6.48 -14.25 -7.87
CA ALA A 163 -6.47 -15.68 -8.19
C ALA A 163 -6.22 -15.94 -9.67
N SER A 164 -6.88 -15.17 -10.56
CA SER A 164 -6.66 -15.27 -12.01
C SER A 164 -5.23 -14.90 -12.40
N MET A 165 -4.69 -13.82 -11.84
CA MET A 165 -3.32 -13.37 -12.08
C MET A 165 -2.30 -14.42 -11.62
N LEU A 166 -2.47 -14.98 -10.42
CA LEU A 166 -1.60 -16.03 -9.90
C LEU A 166 -1.71 -17.33 -10.69
N GLU A 167 -2.91 -17.67 -11.17
CA GLU A 167 -3.10 -18.85 -12.01
C GLU A 167 -2.39 -18.70 -13.36
N ASP A 168 -2.45 -17.52 -13.96
CA ASP A 168 -1.72 -17.23 -15.19
C ASP A 168 -0.20 -17.28 -14.94
N ALA A 169 0.29 -16.59 -13.92
CA ALA A 169 1.70 -16.55 -13.57
C ALA A 169 2.27 -17.93 -13.24
N SER A 170 1.49 -18.79 -12.56
CA SER A 170 1.91 -20.16 -12.24
C SER A 170 2.13 -21.05 -13.46
N LYS A 171 1.63 -20.66 -14.64
CA LYS A 171 1.74 -21.40 -15.88
C LYS A 171 2.68 -20.73 -16.89
N ASN A 172 2.77 -19.41 -16.86
CA ASN A 172 3.33 -18.61 -17.96
C ASN A 172 4.56 -17.78 -17.57
N CYS A 173 4.84 -17.55 -16.26
CA CYS A 173 6.10 -16.92 -15.85
C CYS A 173 7.28 -17.75 -16.36
N LYS A 174 8.28 -17.06 -16.87
CA LYS A 174 9.54 -17.69 -17.36
C LYS A 174 10.54 -17.81 -16.22
N ASP A 175 10.52 -16.88 -15.26
CA ASP A 175 11.35 -16.93 -14.07
C ASP A 175 10.82 -17.97 -13.08
N ALA A 176 11.68 -18.92 -12.71
CA ALA A 176 11.30 -20.04 -11.87
C ALA A 176 10.91 -19.62 -10.45
N ASP A 177 11.52 -18.57 -9.89
CA ASP A 177 11.21 -18.09 -8.53
C ASP A 177 9.84 -17.42 -8.49
N LEU A 178 9.50 -16.61 -9.53
CA LEU A 178 8.19 -15.97 -9.66
C LEU A 178 7.08 -17.00 -9.95
N MET A 179 7.35 -17.98 -10.80
CA MET A 179 6.43 -19.11 -11.05
C MET A 179 6.17 -19.90 -9.77
N ALA A 180 7.21 -20.20 -9.00
CA ALA A 180 7.10 -20.90 -7.73
C ALA A 180 6.32 -20.10 -6.70
N PHE A 181 6.55 -18.80 -6.60
CA PHE A 181 5.79 -17.88 -5.75
C PHE A 181 4.30 -17.90 -6.11
N ALA A 182 3.96 -17.76 -7.40
CA ALA A 182 2.59 -17.81 -7.87
C ALA A 182 1.91 -19.15 -7.54
N THR A 183 2.59 -20.26 -7.83
CA THR A 183 2.11 -21.62 -7.56
C THR A 183 1.84 -21.87 -6.08
N LYS A 184 2.72 -21.38 -5.20
CA LYS A 184 2.61 -21.51 -3.75
C LYS A 184 1.51 -20.63 -3.17
N THR A 185 1.35 -19.42 -3.69
CA THR A 185 0.40 -18.41 -3.16
C THR A 185 -1.04 -18.67 -3.61
N LEU A 186 -1.24 -19.18 -4.83
CA LEU A 186 -2.56 -19.43 -5.42
C LEU A 186 -3.52 -20.23 -4.54
N PRO A 187 -3.14 -21.35 -3.91
CA PRO A 187 -4.05 -22.10 -3.03
C PRO A 187 -4.54 -21.27 -1.83
N THR A 188 -3.68 -20.45 -1.23
CA THR A 188 -4.05 -19.55 -0.12
C THR A 188 -5.06 -18.51 -0.57
N VAL A 189 -4.85 -17.85 -1.70
CA VAL A 189 -5.78 -16.86 -2.26
C VAL A 189 -7.13 -17.49 -2.62
N LYS A 190 -7.13 -18.71 -3.19
CA LYS A 190 -8.38 -19.46 -3.44
C LYS A 190 -9.13 -19.81 -2.15
N ALA A 191 -8.42 -20.15 -1.08
CA ALA A 191 -9.02 -20.40 0.24
C ALA A 191 -9.62 -19.11 0.84
N HIS A 192 -8.92 -17.99 0.71
CA HIS A 192 -9.45 -16.67 1.09
C HIS A 192 -10.72 -16.33 0.32
N LEU A 193 -10.72 -16.52 -1.00
CA LEU A 193 -11.89 -16.27 -1.84
C LEU A 193 -13.09 -17.11 -1.38
N ALA A 194 -12.91 -18.41 -1.17
CA ALA A 194 -13.98 -19.27 -0.69
C ALA A 194 -14.51 -18.83 0.68
N LYS A 195 -13.63 -18.42 1.60
CA LYS A 195 -14.03 -17.93 2.93
C LYS A 195 -14.81 -16.61 2.84
N ILE A 196 -14.38 -15.66 2.02
CA ILE A 196 -15.06 -14.36 1.92
C ILE A 196 -16.41 -14.49 1.17
N GLU A 197 -16.53 -15.37 0.17
CA GLU A 197 -17.80 -15.68 -0.49
C GLU A 197 -18.78 -16.34 0.48
N ALA A 198 -18.30 -17.22 1.37
CA ALA A 198 -19.13 -17.80 2.44
C ALA A 198 -19.63 -16.71 3.39
N ILE A 199 -18.78 -15.78 3.82
CA ILE A 199 -19.20 -14.62 4.64
C ILE A 199 -20.23 -13.78 3.89
N GLN A 200 -19.98 -13.45 2.62
CA GLN A 200 -20.91 -12.68 1.77
C GLN A 200 -22.29 -13.30 1.74
N SER A 201 -22.38 -14.63 1.62
CA SER A 201 -23.65 -15.35 1.55
C SER A 201 -24.51 -15.22 2.82
N THR A 202 -23.89 -14.96 3.98
CA THR A 202 -24.56 -14.79 5.27
C THR A 202 -24.99 -13.34 5.54
N MET A 203 -24.53 -12.37 4.75
CA MET A 203 -24.74 -10.93 4.95
C MET A 203 -25.98 -10.38 4.19
N LYS A 204 -26.91 -11.24 3.80
CA LYS A 204 -28.14 -10.87 3.09
C LYS A 204 -29.17 -10.17 3.98
#